data_8a59954e694c51f07b8dda4cc0023d87
#
_entry.id   8a59954e694c51f07b8dda4cc0023d87
#
_cell.length_a   1.000
_cell.length_b   1.000
_cell.length_c   1.000
_cell.angle_alpha   90.00
_cell.angle_beta   90.00
_cell.angle_gamma   90.00
#
_symmetry.space_group_name_H-M   'P 1'
#
loop_
_entity.id
_entity.type
_entity.pdbx_description
1 polymer ?
#
loop_
_entity_poly.entity_id
_entity_poly.type
_entity_poly.pdbx_seq_one_letter_code
_entity_poly.pdbx_strand_id
1 'polypeptide(L)'
;MITIDTALVAKSLLPQVRKLLELSAAKIRLLNSSWDPSRGTPVFTVDGRYTSRGWTEWTQGFLFGSAILQYDAGGDGEFLAIGRTGTVKHMATHVSHTGVHDHGFNNVSTYGNLRRLMREGRITANEWEVHFYEMALKVSGAVQAARWTDLGNEAGYIYSFNGPQSLFADTVRSLRSLAVAHQLGHVLMGERDAKISLLHRLIRHAETTAKYNVYYGEGRDAYDVPGRVAHESIFNVNDGSYRCPSTQQGYSPFSTWTRGLAWILCGYAEELEFLSTIPPSALEPYGGRTKVLATFRRTAEATAEFYMANTPTDGIPYWDTGAPGLAKLGDYLGRPADPFNDLEPVDSSAAVIAAQGFLRLGRFLKESGNPPEGARYEQTGLTIARSLFSEPYLSTHPSHEGLILHSIYHRPNGWDHIPAGKKIPSGEATMWGDYHARELALMLLRSAESKPNYTFF
;
A
#
# COMPACT_ATOMS: atom_id res chain seq x y z
N MET A 1 -14.03 17.70 5.16
CA MET A 1 -13.23 17.22 4.00
C MET A 1 -11.84 17.84 4.04
N ILE A 2 -10.84 17.21 3.42
CA ILE A 2 -9.45 17.68 3.46
C ILE A 2 -9.33 19.14 3.04
N THR A 3 -8.61 19.93 3.84
CA THR A 3 -8.26 21.31 3.52
C THR A 3 -6.88 21.32 2.86
N ILE A 4 -6.86 21.36 1.52
CA ILE A 4 -5.61 21.30 0.75
C ILE A 4 -4.82 22.60 0.92
N ASP A 5 -3.57 22.48 1.36
CA ASP A 5 -2.65 23.59 1.38
C ASP A 5 -1.95 23.72 0.02
N THR A 6 -2.45 24.64 -0.78
CA THR A 6 -1.97 24.86 -2.15
C THR A 6 -0.58 25.53 -2.23
N ALA A 7 -0.03 25.99 -1.11
CA ALA A 7 1.32 26.55 -1.05
C ALA A 7 2.40 25.50 -0.78
N LEU A 8 2.00 24.26 -0.38
CA LEU A 8 2.98 23.22 -0.07
C LEU A 8 3.69 22.70 -1.33
N VAL A 9 4.99 22.58 -1.18
CA VAL A 9 5.88 21.88 -2.12
C VAL A 9 6.75 20.90 -1.34
N ALA A 10 7.26 19.84 -1.96
CA ALA A 10 8.07 18.82 -1.28
C ALA A 10 9.25 19.44 -0.50
N LYS A 11 9.87 20.49 -1.06
CA LYS A 11 10.99 21.19 -0.42
C LYS A 11 10.63 21.83 0.91
N SER A 12 9.40 22.30 1.09
CA SER A 12 8.95 22.91 2.36
C SER A 12 8.81 21.89 3.49
N LEU A 13 8.69 20.59 3.16
CA LEU A 13 8.60 19.50 4.13
C LEU A 13 9.95 18.86 4.50
N LEU A 14 11.06 19.32 3.92
CA LEU A 14 12.40 18.75 4.21
C LEU A 14 12.75 18.67 5.70
N PRO A 15 12.45 19.69 6.54
CA PRO A 15 12.73 19.58 7.98
C PRO A 15 11.99 18.40 8.63
N GLN A 16 10.69 18.21 8.33
CA GLN A 16 9.89 17.11 8.86
C GLN A 16 10.37 15.76 8.32
N VAL A 17 10.68 15.67 7.03
CA VAL A 17 11.24 14.46 6.39
C VAL A 17 12.56 14.07 7.07
N ARG A 18 13.47 14.99 7.28
CA ARG A 18 14.75 14.73 7.95
C ARG A 18 14.55 14.28 9.40
N LYS A 19 13.64 14.93 10.13
CA LYS A 19 13.29 14.52 11.50
C LYS A 19 12.71 13.12 11.56
N LEU A 20 11.80 12.78 10.65
CA LEU A 20 11.25 11.42 10.54
C LEU A 20 12.37 10.40 10.27
N LEU A 21 13.28 10.68 9.34
CA LEU A 21 14.38 9.76 9.01
C LEU A 21 15.39 9.61 10.17
N GLU A 22 15.65 10.65 10.93
CA GLU A 22 16.45 10.57 12.17
C GLU A 22 15.80 9.64 13.21
N LEU A 23 14.51 9.84 13.49
CA LEU A 23 13.74 8.99 14.40
C LEU A 23 13.64 7.55 13.88
N SER A 24 13.42 7.40 12.57
CA SER A 24 13.37 6.11 11.90
C SER A 24 14.66 5.30 12.11
N ALA A 25 15.83 5.94 11.96
CA ALA A 25 17.12 5.28 12.19
C ALA A 25 17.23 4.74 13.62
N ALA A 26 16.86 5.55 14.61
CA ALA A 26 16.89 5.14 16.02
C ALA A 26 15.93 3.96 16.28
N LYS A 27 14.71 4.00 15.73
CA LYS A 27 13.71 2.96 15.93
C LYS A 27 14.06 1.65 15.22
N ILE A 28 14.66 1.70 14.03
CA ILE A 28 15.16 0.48 13.36
C ILE A 28 16.25 -0.18 14.21
N ARG A 29 17.21 0.59 14.76
CA ARG A 29 18.23 0.05 15.65
C ARG A 29 17.63 -0.55 16.92
N LEU A 30 16.68 0.15 17.56
CA LEU A 30 15.99 -0.32 18.75
C LEU A 30 15.29 -1.66 18.47
N LEU A 31 14.48 -1.74 17.42
CA LEU A 31 13.78 -2.97 17.06
C LEU A 31 14.74 -4.09 16.69
N ASN A 32 15.78 -3.81 15.89
CA ASN A 32 16.77 -4.83 15.49
C ASN A 32 17.54 -5.41 16.69
N SER A 33 17.74 -4.63 17.76
CA SER A 33 18.41 -5.10 18.98
C SER A 33 17.50 -5.79 19.98
N SER A 34 16.19 -5.48 19.97
CA SER A 34 15.21 -5.99 20.95
C SER A 34 14.37 -7.16 20.45
N TRP A 35 14.22 -7.31 19.12
CA TRP A 35 13.34 -8.33 18.54
C TRP A 35 13.99 -9.70 18.52
N ASP A 36 13.31 -10.68 19.11
CA ASP A 36 13.65 -12.09 19.01
C ASP A 36 12.97 -12.71 17.78
N PRO A 37 13.72 -13.15 16.76
CA PRO A 37 13.16 -13.76 15.53
C PRO A 37 12.34 -15.03 15.80
N SER A 38 12.55 -15.72 16.92
CA SER A 38 11.76 -16.93 17.29
C SER A 38 10.29 -16.60 17.55
N ARG A 39 9.97 -15.33 17.82
CA ARG A 39 8.60 -14.83 18.00
C ARG A 39 7.84 -14.62 16.68
N GLY A 40 8.47 -14.90 15.54
CA GLY A 40 7.92 -14.61 14.21
C GLY A 40 8.18 -13.16 13.78
N THR A 41 7.26 -12.58 13.02
CA THR A 41 7.41 -11.24 12.43
C THR A 41 6.73 -10.17 13.28
N PRO A 42 7.35 -9.01 13.51
CA PRO A 42 6.70 -7.88 14.17
C PRO A 42 5.58 -7.32 13.30
N VAL A 43 4.41 -7.07 13.88
CA VAL A 43 3.18 -6.66 13.17
C VAL A 43 2.69 -5.30 13.64
N PHE A 44 2.43 -5.14 14.93
CA PHE A 44 1.99 -3.89 15.53
C PHE A 44 2.46 -3.77 16.97
N THR A 45 2.47 -2.54 17.50
CA THR A 45 2.93 -2.28 18.86
C THR A 45 1.81 -2.45 19.89
N VAL A 46 2.20 -2.87 21.10
CA VAL A 46 1.40 -2.86 22.31
C VAL A 46 2.25 -2.20 23.40
N ASP A 47 1.76 -1.15 24.01
CA ASP A 47 2.52 -0.34 24.95
C ASP A 47 3.89 0.10 24.38
N GLY A 48 3.88 0.48 23.10
CA GLY A 48 5.07 0.94 22.39
C GLY A 48 6.07 -0.14 21.98
N ARG A 49 5.80 -1.42 22.21
CA ARG A 49 6.66 -2.55 21.82
C ARG A 49 6.03 -3.40 20.75
N TYR A 50 6.77 -3.73 19.69
CA TYR A 50 6.27 -4.60 18.63
C TYR A 50 5.89 -5.99 19.15
N THR A 51 4.77 -6.50 18.65
CA THR A 51 4.24 -7.85 18.89
C THR A 51 4.05 -8.58 17.57
N SER A 52 3.95 -9.91 17.64
CA SER A 52 3.66 -10.76 16.48
C SER A 52 2.19 -11.21 16.44
N ARG A 53 1.75 -11.64 15.24
CA ARG A 53 0.50 -12.35 15.01
C ARG A 53 0.78 -13.56 14.14
N GLY A 54 0.49 -14.72 14.62
CA GLY A 54 1.15 -15.99 14.31
C GLY A 54 0.95 -16.62 12.92
N TRP A 55 0.15 -16.15 11.96
CA TRP A 55 -0.14 -16.98 10.79
C TRP A 55 0.12 -16.32 9.42
N THR A 56 0.19 -15.02 9.33
CA THR A 56 0.32 -14.34 8.04
C THR A 56 1.57 -13.50 7.92
N GLU A 57 2.65 -13.76 8.26
CA GLU A 57 3.90 -12.97 8.25
C GLU A 57 4.06 -11.97 7.05
N TRP A 58 2.93 -11.43 6.58
CA TRP A 58 2.84 -10.49 5.46
C TRP A 58 3.60 -9.17 5.70
N THR A 59 4.00 -8.93 6.93
CA THR A 59 4.74 -7.73 7.34
C THR A 59 6.25 -7.91 7.34
N GLN A 60 6.78 -9.13 7.12
CA GLN A 60 8.22 -9.39 7.21
C GLN A 60 9.02 -8.61 6.16
N GLY A 61 8.47 -8.46 4.95
CA GLY A 61 9.08 -7.64 3.91
C GLY A 61 9.16 -6.16 4.28
N PHE A 62 8.22 -5.66 5.04
CA PHE A 62 8.26 -4.28 5.54
C PHE A 62 9.32 -4.08 6.62
N LEU A 63 9.56 -5.08 7.46
CA LEU A 63 10.63 -5.02 8.46
C LEU A 63 11.99 -4.78 7.80
N PHE A 64 12.40 -5.66 6.89
CA PHE A 64 13.70 -5.55 6.23
C PHE A 64 13.74 -4.44 5.18
N GLY A 65 12.62 -4.21 4.47
CA GLY A 65 12.46 -3.10 3.54
C GLY A 65 12.62 -1.74 4.20
N SER A 66 12.18 -1.59 5.44
CA SER A 66 12.37 -0.35 6.24
C SER A 66 13.84 0.00 6.39
N ALA A 67 14.69 -0.98 6.68
CA ALA A 67 16.14 -0.75 6.77
C ALA A 67 16.75 -0.40 5.40
N ILE A 68 16.31 -1.05 4.32
CA ILE A 68 16.78 -0.74 2.96
C ILE A 68 16.41 0.70 2.57
N LEU A 69 15.18 1.15 2.86
CA LEU A 69 14.74 2.53 2.62
C LEU A 69 15.53 3.54 3.46
N GLN A 70 15.86 3.19 4.71
CA GLN A 70 16.67 4.03 5.58
C GLN A 70 18.08 4.21 5.01
N TYR A 71 18.69 3.13 4.48
CA TYR A 71 19.96 3.21 3.76
C TYR A 71 19.86 4.11 2.54
N ASP A 72 18.82 3.94 1.72
CA ASP A 72 18.63 4.76 0.51
C ASP A 72 18.53 6.27 0.84
N ALA A 73 17.88 6.61 1.94
CA ALA A 73 17.75 7.99 2.37
C ALA A 73 19.05 8.60 2.92
N GLY A 74 19.84 7.84 3.70
CA GLY A 74 20.96 8.35 4.48
C GLY A 74 22.34 7.82 4.09
N GLY A 75 22.44 6.70 3.36
CA GLY A 75 23.72 6.10 2.95
C GLY A 75 24.46 5.32 4.03
N ASP A 76 23.91 5.16 5.25
CA ASP A 76 24.55 4.42 6.34
C ASP A 76 24.52 2.92 6.09
N GLY A 77 25.70 2.32 5.91
CA GLY A 77 25.88 0.92 5.59
C GLY A 77 25.32 -0.08 6.61
N GLU A 78 25.14 0.33 7.87
CA GLU A 78 24.49 -0.51 8.90
C GLU A 78 23.09 -0.92 8.47
N PHE A 79 22.28 0.04 7.97
CA PHE A 79 20.91 -0.25 7.53
C PHE A 79 20.86 -1.12 6.29
N LEU A 80 21.82 -0.96 5.36
CA LEU A 80 21.94 -1.88 4.23
C LEU A 80 22.25 -3.29 4.70
N ALA A 81 23.17 -3.46 5.65
CA ALA A 81 23.52 -4.76 6.21
C ALA A 81 22.33 -5.44 6.88
N ILE A 82 21.54 -4.71 7.70
CA ILE A 82 20.32 -5.22 8.33
C ILE A 82 19.33 -5.67 7.26
N GLY A 83 19.00 -4.81 6.30
CA GLY A 83 17.98 -5.10 5.28
C GLY A 83 18.38 -6.21 4.34
N ARG A 84 19.63 -6.21 3.83
CA ARG A 84 20.16 -7.21 2.92
C ARG A 84 20.28 -8.58 3.59
N THR A 85 20.88 -8.66 4.78
CA THR A 85 21.03 -9.92 5.53
C THR A 85 19.66 -10.49 5.89
N GLY A 86 18.73 -9.66 6.38
CA GLY A 86 17.37 -10.08 6.68
C GLY A 86 16.64 -10.61 5.45
N THR A 87 16.76 -9.93 4.31
CA THR A 87 16.16 -10.37 3.04
C THR A 87 16.68 -11.75 2.63
N VAL A 88 18.01 -11.91 2.55
CA VAL A 88 18.61 -13.17 2.11
C VAL A 88 18.28 -14.33 3.05
N LYS A 89 18.30 -14.07 4.36
CA LYS A 89 18.13 -15.11 5.38
C LYS A 89 16.67 -15.55 5.56
N HIS A 90 15.70 -14.63 5.44
CA HIS A 90 14.34 -14.88 5.90
C HIS A 90 13.25 -14.80 4.80
N MET A 91 13.51 -14.13 3.66
CA MET A 91 12.44 -13.87 2.70
C MET A 91 12.20 -14.98 1.67
N ALA A 92 13.00 -16.05 1.64
CA ALA A 92 12.84 -17.13 0.66
C ALA A 92 11.47 -17.83 0.75
N THR A 93 10.92 -18.00 1.96
CA THR A 93 9.60 -18.60 2.18
C THR A 93 8.47 -17.77 1.57
N HIS A 94 8.61 -16.46 1.54
CA HIS A 94 7.61 -15.56 0.94
C HIS A 94 7.64 -15.57 -0.59
N VAL A 95 8.75 -15.96 -1.21
CA VAL A 95 8.86 -16.07 -2.66
C VAL A 95 7.92 -17.17 -3.20
N SER A 96 7.80 -18.27 -2.46
CA SER A 96 7.01 -19.45 -2.86
C SER A 96 5.69 -19.61 -2.08
N HIS A 97 5.27 -18.60 -1.33
CA HIS A 97 4.09 -18.71 -0.45
C HIS A 97 2.78 -18.75 -1.24
N THR A 98 2.23 -19.92 -1.48
CA THR A 98 0.98 -20.11 -2.24
C THR A 98 -0.28 -19.74 -1.45
N GLY A 99 -0.21 -19.54 -0.15
CA GLY A 99 -1.34 -19.31 0.76
C GLY A 99 -1.86 -17.87 0.82
N VAL A 100 -1.13 -16.89 0.29
CA VAL A 100 -1.44 -15.46 0.40
C VAL A 100 -1.30 -14.72 -0.92
N HIS A 101 -1.91 -13.54 -1.02
CA HIS A 101 -1.82 -12.63 -2.17
C HIS A 101 -0.82 -11.46 -1.95
N ASP A 102 -0.02 -11.52 -0.87
CA ASP A 102 0.80 -10.40 -0.37
C ASP A 102 2.21 -10.32 -0.98
N HIS A 103 2.45 -10.99 -2.11
CA HIS A 103 3.76 -11.09 -2.73
C HIS A 103 4.41 -9.72 -3.03
N GLY A 104 3.61 -8.77 -3.50
CA GLY A 104 4.07 -7.41 -3.78
C GLY A 104 4.44 -6.64 -2.51
N PHE A 105 3.80 -6.92 -1.38
CA PHE A 105 4.15 -6.32 -0.09
C PHE A 105 5.48 -6.86 0.43
N ASN A 106 5.66 -8.18 0.42
CA ASN A 106 6.85 -8.82 0.97
C ASN A 106 8.07 -8.70 0.04
N ASN A 107 7.94 -9.18 -1.19
CA ASN A 107 9.10 -9.43 -2.04
C ASN A 107 9.58 -8.19 -2.80
N VAL A 108 8.66 -7.29 -3.19
CA VAL A 108 9.07 -6.03 -3.83
C VAL A 108 9.64 -5.05 -2.82
N SER A 109 9.15 -5.04 -1.58
CA SER A 109 9.73 -4.22 -0.51
C SER A 109 11.15 -4.60 -0.12
N THR A 110 11.57 -5.84 -0.39
CA THR A 110 12.90 -6.37 -0.08
C THR A 110 13.75 -6.57 -1.34
N TYR A 111 13.60 -7.67 -2.04
CA TYR A 111 14.35 -7.96 -3.27
C TYR A 111 14.18 -6.86 -4.32
N GLY A 112 12.97 -6.29 -4.45
CA GLY A 112 12.70 -5.18 -5.37
C GLY A 112 13.53 -3.94 -5.02
N ASN A 113 13.57 -3.54 -3.75
CA ASN A 113 14.37 -2.40 -3.30
C ASN A 113 15.88 -2.63 -3.47
N LEU A 114 16.38 -3.82 -3.15
CA LEU A 114 17.81 -4.15 -3.34
C LEU A 114 18.19 -4.12 -4.83
N ARG A 115 17.37 -4.73 -5.71
CA ARG A 115 17.55 -4.65 -7.15
C ARG A 115 17.54 -3.21 -7.66
N ARG A 116 16.59 -2.40 -7.19
CA ARG A 116 16.47 -0.99 -7.55
C ARG A 116 17.72 -0.20 -7.16
N LEU A 117 18.24 -0.38 -5.95
CA LEU A 117 19.46 0.28 -5.50
C LEU A 117 20.68 -0.09 -6.35
N MET A 118 20.77 -1.34 -6.84
CA MET A 118 21.81 -1.75 -7.78
C MET A 118 21.65 -1.08 -9.14
N ARG A 119 20.43 -1.04 -9.69
CA ARG A 119 20.13 -0.35 -10.96
C ARG A 119 20.44 1.15 -10.89
N GLU A 120 20.20 1.76 -9.76
CA GLU A 120 20.46 3.19 -9.52
C GLU A 120 21.94 3.47 -9.19
N GLY A 121 22.80 2.46 -9.11
CA GLY A 121 24.22 2.62 -8.73
C GLY A 121 24.44 3.06 -7.29
N ARG A 122 23.41 2.89 -6.42
CA ARG A 122 23.48 3.25 -5.01
C ARG A 122 24.22 2.23 -4.16
N ILE A 123 24.28 1.01 -4.62
CA ILE A 123 25.10 -0.09 -4.09
C ILE A 123 25.83 -0.76 -5.26
N THR A 124 27.01 -1.31 -4.98
CA THR A 124 27.78 -2.02 -6.01
C THR A 124 26.99 -3.22 -6.52
N ALA A 125 26.77 -3.29 -7.82
CA ALA A 125 26.13 -4.42 -8.45
C ALA A 125 27.09 -5.63 -8.47
N ASN A 126 26.60 -6.76 -7.97
CA ASN A 126 27.22 -8.07 -8.15
C ASN A 126 26.29 -8.87 -9.06
N GLU A 127 26.81 -9.43 -10.16
CA GLU A 127 26.00 -10.11 -11.16
C GLU A 127 25.17 -11.27 -10.58
N TRP A 128 25.78 -12.09 -9.72
CA TRP A 128 25.07 -13.19 -9.05
C TRP A 128 23.98 -12.70 -8.12
N GLU A 129 24.23 -11.63 -7.40
CA GLU A 129 23.25 -11.04 -6.47
C GLU A 129 22.09 -10.41 -7.23
N VAL A 130 22.34 -9.73 -8.35
CA VAL A 130 21.28 -9.21 -9.24
C VAL A 130 20.41 -10.36 -9.75
N HIS A 131 21.03 -11.42 -10.29
CA HIS A 131 20.30 -12.60 -10.77
C HIS A 131 19.52 -13.30 -9.66
N PHE A 132 20.04 -13.36 -8.44
CA PHE A 132 19.35 -13.91 -7.29
C PHE A 132 18.09 -13.11 -6.94
N TYR A 133 18.19 -11.78 -6.88
CA TYR A 133 17.03 -10.92 -6.61
C TYR A 133 15.99 -10.98 -7.73
N GLU A 134 16.45 -10.99 -8.98
CA GLU A 134 15.56 -11.11 -10.14
C GLU A 134 14.87 -12.47 -10.19
N MET A 135 15.56 -13.55 -9.84
CA MET A 135 14.94 -14.89 -9.74
C MET A 135 13.84 -14.90 -8.67
N ALA A 136 14.12 -14.35 -7.49
CA ALA A 136 13.13 -14.25 -6.42
C ALA A 136 11.88 -13.46 -6.85
N LEU A 137 12.06 -12.33 -7.55
CA LEU A 137 10.97 -11.50 -8.08
C LEU A 137 10.18 -12.21 -9.18
N LYS A 138 10.85 -12.91 -10.10
CA LYS A 138 10.21 -13.72 -11.15
C LYS A 138 9.32 -14.81 -10.56
N VAL A 139 9.87 -15.61 -9.65
CA VAL A 139 9.13 -16.69 -8.98
C VAL A 139 7.98 -16.15 -8.18
N SER A 140 8.20 -15.09 -7.41
CA SER A 140 7.14 -14.43 -6.60
C SER A 140 5.97 -13.96 -7.46
N GLY A 141 6.22 -13.29 -8.59
CA GLY A 141 5.17 -12.88 -9.52
C GLY A 141 4.40 -14.05 -10.13
N ALA A 142 5.09 -15.13 -10.48
CA ALA A 142 4.45 -16.34 -11.01
C ALA A 142 3.59 -17.03 -9.95
N VAL A 143 4.06 -17.17 -8.71
CA VAL A 143 3.29 -17.77 -7.60
C VAL A 143 2.03 -16.96 -7.31
N GLN A 144 2.13 -15.64 -7.26
CA GLN A 144 0.95 -14.79 -7.09
C GLN A 144 -0.03 -14.92 -8.26
N ALA A 145 0.46 -14.97 -9.50
CA ALA A 145 -0.37 -15.14 -10.69
C ALA A 145 -1.08 -16.50 -10.74
N ALA A 146 -0.53 -17.53 -10.10
CA ALA A 146 -1.15 -18.86 -10.01
C ALA A 146 -2.39 -18.88 -9.12
N ARG A 147 -2.55 -17.91 -8.20
CA ARG A 147 -3.73 -17.76 -7.35
C ARG A 147 -4.89 -17.13 -8.14
N TRP A 148 -5.47 -17.84 -9.07
CA TRP A 148 -6.42 -17.27 -10.03
C TRP A 148 -7.79 -17.89 -9.95
N THR A 149 -8.81 -17.04 -9.88
CA THR A 149 -10.21 -17.41 -10.12
C THR A 149 -10.62 -16.91 -11.48
N ASP A 150 -11.03 -17.82 -12.34
CA ASP A 150 -11.55 -17.52 -13.68
C ASP A 150 -13.04 -17.20 -13.60
N LEU A 151 -13.45 -16.08 -14.18
CA LEU A 151 -14.84 -15.63 -14.27
C LEU A 151 -15.45 -15.85 -15.66
N GLY A 152 -14.71 -16.47 -16.58
CA GLY A 152 -15.08 -16.58 -17.98
C GLY A 152 -14.81 -15.30 -18.78
N ASN A 153 -14.89 -15.39 -20.11
CA ASN A 153 -14.68 -14.26 -21.04
C ASN A 153 -13.38 -13.48 -20.78
N GLU A 154 -12.31 -14.18 -20.49
CA GLU A 154 -10.99 -13.64 -20.12
C GLU A 154 -10.97 -12.79 -18.83
N ALA A 155 -12.07 -12.66 -18.11
CA ALA A 155 -12.13 -12.00 -16.81
C ALA A 155 -11.66 -12.93 -15.69
N GLY A 156 -11.16 -12.36 -14.62
CA GLY A 156 -10.73 -13.12 -13.44
C GLY A 156 -9.94 -12.27 -12.47
N TYR A 157 -9.53 -12.87 -11.37
CA TYR A 157 -8.79 -12.19 -10.32
C TYR A 157 -7.86 -13.11 -9.54
N ILE A 158 -6.85 -12.52 -8.94
CA ILE A 158 -6.01 -13.15 -7.91
C ILE A 158 -6.81 -13.18 -6.61
N TYR A 159 -7.12 -14.39 -6.14
CA TYR A 159 -7.96 -14.54 -4.95
C TYR A 159 -7.18 -14.31 -3.65
N SER A 160 -7.89 -13.80 -2.65
CA SER A 160 -7.37 -13.53 -1.32
C SER A 160 -7.09 -14.83 -0.53
N PHE A 161 -6.56 -14.70 0.70
CA PHE A 161 -6.38 -15.86 1.58
C PHE A 161 -7.72 -16.46 2.06
N ASN A 162 -8.86 -15.76 1.88
CA ASN A 162 -10.19 -16.31 2.17
C ASN A 162 -10.63 -17.39 1.16
N GLY A 163 -9.90 -17.57 0.06
CA GLY A 163 -10.15 -18.61 -0.92
C GLY A 163 -10.63 -18.09 -2.27
N PRO A 164 -10.86 -19.04 -3.23
CA PRO A 164 -11.12 -18.69 -4.63
C PRO A 164 -12.34 -17.79 -4.87
N GLN A 165 -13.33 -17.78 -3.98
CA GLN A 165 -14.53 -16.94 -4.07
C GLN A 165 -14.28 -15.47 -3.73
N SER A 166 -13.11 -15.11 -3.20
CA SER A 166 -12.84 -13.84 -2.54
C SER A 166 -11.86 -12.96 -3.31
N LEU A 167 -12.31 -11.78 -3.70
CA LEU A 167 -11.50 -10.71 -4.28
C LEU A 167 -11.34 -9.57 -3.26
N PHE A 168 -10.14 -9.35 -2.76
CA PHE A 168 -9.81 -8.24 -1.86
C PHE A 168 -9.36 -7.00 -2.61
N ALA A 169 -9.74 -5.83 -2.08
CA ALA A 169 -9.36 -4.53 -2.61
C ALA A 169 -7.84 -4.27 -2.54
N ASP A 170 -7.15 -4.73 -1.50
CA ASP A 170 -5.73 -4.50 -1.27
C ASP A 170 -4.81 -5.27 -2.22
N THR A 171 -5.30 -6.35 -2.84
CA THR A 171 -4.54 -7.15 -3.81
C THR A 171 -4.00 -6.30 -4.96
N VAL A 172 -4.71 -5.24 -5.39
CA VAL A 172 -4.24 -4.37 -6.47
C VAL A 172 -2.89 -3.72 -6.17
N ARG A 173 -2.61 -3.38 -4.91
CA ARG A 173 -1.30 -2.84 -4.50
C ARG A 173 -0.20 -3.91 -4.53
N SER A 174 -0.56 -5.18 -4.41
CA SER A 174 0.37 -6.30 -4.51
C SER A 174 0.71 -6.69 -5.96
N LEU A 175 -0.02 -6.21 -6.98
CA LEU A 175 0.22 -6.52 -8.39
C LEU A 175 1.59 -6.07 -8.89
N ARG A 176 2.25 -5.15 -8.21
CA ARG A 176 3.62 -4.73 -8.53
C ARG A 176 4.61 -5.91 -8.59
N SER A 177 4.31 -7.06 -7.95
CA SER A 177 5.10 -8.29 -8.11
C SER A 177 4.97 -8.87 -9.52
N LEU A 178 3.76 -8.84 -10.11
CA LEU A 178 3.52 -9.26 -11.48
C LEU A 178 4.15 -8.28 -12.48
N ALA A 179 4.03 -6.99 -12.20
CA ALA A 179 4.59 -5.93 -13.03
C ALA A 179 6.12 -6.07 -13.17
N VAL A 180 6.83 -6.19 -12.04
CA VAL A 180 8.28 -6.38 -12.03
C VAL A 180 8.67 -7.69 -12.70
N ALA A 181 7.99 -8.81 -12.39
CA ALA A 181 8.27 -10.10 -13.00
C ALA A 181 8.03 -10.10 -14.52
N HIS A 182 6.97 -9.41 -14.99
CA HIS A 182 6.72 -9.20 -16.42
C HIS A 182 7.86 -8.42 -17.10
N GLN A 183 8.32 -7.30 -16.49
CA GLN A 183 9.45 -6.54 -17.02
C GLN A 183 10.75 -7.35 -17.09
N LEU A 184 10.89 -8.34 -16.19
CA LEU A 184 12.00 -9.29 -16.22
C LEU A 184 11.82 -10.42 -17.24
N GLY A 185 10.79 -10.33 -18.11
CA GLY A 185 10.52 -11.29 -19.18
C GLY A 185 9.97 -12.63 -18.71
N HIS A 186 9.37 -12.68 -17.50
CA HIS A 186 8.87 -13.93 -16.92
C HIS A 186 7.42 -14.20 -17.29
N VAL A 187 7.04 -15.48 -17.24
CA VAL A 187 5.69 -16.01 -17.42
C VAL A 187 5.42 -17.08 -16.38
N LEU A 188 4.16 -17.29 -16.04
CA LEU A 188 3.76 -18.46 -15.28
C LEU A 188 3.61 -19.64 -16.25
N MET A 189 4.33 -20.73 -16.01
CA MET A 189 4.13 -22.00 -16.74
C MET A 189 2.95 -22.76 -16.13
N GLY A 190 1.93 -22.96 -16.91
CA GLY A 190 0.79 -23.80 -16.59
C GLY A 190 0.95 -25.23 -17.09
N GLU A 191 -0.11 -26.02 -16.93
CA GLU A 191 -0.14 -27.40 -17.45
C GLU A 191 -0.02 -27.43 -18.98
N ARG A 192 0.54 -28.51 -19.50
CA ARG A 192 0.79 -28.73 -20.95
C ARG A 192 1.62 -27.60 -21.57
N ASP A 193 2.57 -27.08 -20.81
CA ASP A 193 3.48 -26.01 -21.22
C ASP A 193 2.79 -24.68 -21.61
N ALA A 194 1.56 -24.47 -21.13
CA ALA A 194 0.84 -23.23 -21.36
C ALA A 194 1.58 -22.05 -20.72
N LYS A 195 1.88 -21.02 -21.52
CA LYS A 195 2.50 -19.78 -21.05
C LYS A 195 1.43 -18.77 -20.66
N ILE A 196 1.31 -18.50 -19.37
CA ILE A 196 0.34 -17.55 -18.81
C ILE A 196 1.05 -16.20 -18.61
N SER A 197 0.57 -15.17 -19.28
CA SER A 197 1.10 -13.81 -19.20
C SER A 197 0.83 -13.17 -17.84
N LEU A 198 1.88 -12.68 -17.18
CA LEU A 198 1.76 -11.93 -15.91
C LEU A 198 1.09 -10.57 -16.14
N LEU A 199 1.35 -9.93 -17.28
CA LEU A 199 0.65 -8.69 -17.67
C LEU A 199 -0.86 -8.94 -17.84
N HIS A 200 -1.25 -10.07 -18.44
CA HIS A 200 -2.65 -10.45 -18.56
C HIS A 200 -3.31 -10.58 -17.19
N ARG A 201 -2.70 -11.34 -16.26
CA ARG A 201 -3.21 -11.50 -14.89
C ARG A 201 -3.33 -10.17 -14.14
N LEU A 202 -2.34 -9.28 -14.30
CA LEU A 202 -2.35 -7.95 -13.72
C LEU A 202 -3.53 -7.10 -14.24
N ILE A 203 -3.64 -6.96 -15.56
CA ILE A 203 -4.69 -6.11 -16.18
C ILE A 203 -6.08 -6.65 -15.85
N ARG A 204 -6.32 -7.96 -15.99
CA ARG A 204 -7.64 -8.56 -15.73
C ARG A 204 -8.02 -8.50 -14.23
N HIS A 205 -7.06 -8.69 -13.32
CA HIS A 205 -7.32 -8.49 -11.91
C HIS A 205 -7.72 -7.03 -11.61
N ALA A 206 -6.98 -6.07 -12.13
CA ALA A 206 -7.28 -4.65 -11.92
C ALA A 206 -8.64 -4.27 -12.53
N GLU A 207 -8.96 -4.70 -13.74
CA GLU A 207 -10.29 -4.47 -14.35
C GLU A 207 -11.42 -5.07 -13.51
N THR A 208 -11.22 -6.27 -12.95
CA THR A 208 -12.20 -6.95 -12.09
C THR A 208 -12.36 -6.20 -10.77
N THR A 209 -11.26 -5.75 -10.16
CA THR A 209 -11.28 -4.93 -8.94
C THR A 209 -12.00 -3.60 -9.19
N ALA A 210 -11.69 -2.91 -10.28
CA ALA A 210 -12.36 -1.66 -10.66
C ALA A 210 -13.87 -1.86 -10.81
N LYS A 211 -14.29 -2.97 -11.42
CA LYS A 211 -15.71 -3.26 -11.68
C LYS A 211 -16.49 -3.63 -10.42
N TYR A 212 -15.89 -4.40 -9.51
CA TYR A 212 -16.65 -5.03 -8.42
C TYR A 212 -16.36 -4.44 -7.03
N ASN A 213 -15.14 -3.96 -6.77
CA ASN A 213 -14.81 -3.36 -5.47
C ASN A 213 -15.02 -1.85 -5.45
N VAL A 214 -14.91 -1.14 -6.61
CA VAL A 214 -15.07 0.31 -6.68
C VAL A 214 -16.43 0.68 -7.26
N TYR A 215 -17.06 1.70 -6.69
CA TYR A 215 -18.36 2.23 -7.07
C TYR A 215 -18.18 3.58 -7.79
N TYR A 216 -19.09 3.89 -8.73
CA TYR A 216 -18.94 5.08 -9.58
C TYR A 216 -20.17 5.98 -9.61
N GLY A 217 -21.21 5.69 -8.80
CA GLY A 217 -22.48 6.44 -8.83
C GLY A 217 -23.33 6.13 -10.07
N GLU A 218 -23.22 4.92 -10.62
CA GLU A 218 -23.92 4.51 -11.86
C GLU A 218 -25.20 3.70 -11.57
N GLY A 219 -25.65 3.67 -10.32
CA GLY A 219 -26.90 3.00 -9.94
C GLY A 219 -26.76 1.50 -9.73
N ARG A 220 -25.58 1.01 -9.39
CA ARG A 220 -25.30 -0.42 -9.13
C ARG A 220 -26.15 -0.98 -7.96
N ASP A 221 -26.28 -0.23 -6.89
CA ASP A 221 -27.11 -0.53 -5.72
C ASP A 221 -27.44 0.75 -4.92
N ALA A 222 -28.19 0.62 -3.82
CA ALA A 222 -28.56 1.75 -2.97
C ALA A 222 -27.37 2.43 -2.25
N TYR A 223 -26.21 1.80 -2.26
CA TYR A 223 -24.97 2.28 -1.64
C TYR A 223 -23.93 2.71 -2.69
N ASP A 224 -24.36 2.92 -3.94
CA ASP A 224 -23.49 3.32 -5.05
C ASP A 224 -23.11 4.80 -4.94
N VAL A 225 -22.12 5.08 -4.09
CA VAL A 225 -21.53 6.40 -3.93
C VAL A 225 -20.22 6.44 -4.74
N PRO A 226 -20.01 7.47 -5.59
CA PRO A 226 -18.80 7.59 -6.39
C PRO A 226 -17.54 7.49 -5.56
N GLY A 227 -16.62 6.59 -5.94
CA GLY A 227 -15.35 6.35 -5.29
C GLY A 227 -15.40 5.50 -4.01
N ARG A 228 -16.59 5.10 -3.54
CA ARG A 228 -16.71 4.14 -2.44
C ARG A 228 -16.03 2.82 -2.80
N VAL A 229 -15.39 2.18 -1.82
CA VAL A 229 -14.71 0.90 -2.00
C VAL A 229 -15.33 -0.14 -1.07
N ALA A 230 -15.76 -1.29 -1.63
CA ALA A 230 -16.01 -2.49 -0.85
C ALA A 230 -14.68 -3.22 -0.61
N HIS A 231 -14.39 -3.60 0.64
CA HIS A 231 -13.16 -4.31 0.96
C HIS A 231 -13.05 -5.62 0.19
N GLU A 232 -14.13 -6.37 0.09
CA GLU A 232 -14.18 -7.69 -0.51
C GLU A 232 -15.37 -7.82 -1.46
N SER A 233 -15.18 -8.53 -2.55
CA SER A 233 -16.22 -8.96 -3.47
C SER A 233 -16.28 -10.49 -3.53
N ILE A 234 -17.49 -11.05 -3.37
CA ILE A 234 -17.73 -12.50 -3.34
C ILE A 234 -18.30 -12.98 -4.65
N PHE A 235 -17.75 -14.08 -5.16
CA PHE A 235 -18.15 -14.73 -6.39
C PHE A 235 -18.58 -16.18 -6.17
N ASN A 236 -19.43 -16.68 -7.06
CA ASN A 236 -19.71 -18.10 -7.17
C ASN A 236 -18.63 -18.77 -8.03
N VAL A 237 -17.82 -19.61 -7.44
CA VAL A 237 -16.69 -20.27 -8.13
C VAL A 237 -17.12 -21.32 -9.17
N ASN A 238 -18.41 -21.73 -9.19
CA ASN A 238 -18.91 -22.71 -10.14
C ASN A 238 -19.27 -22.09 -11.50
N ASP A 239 -19.71 -20.82 -11.51
CA ASP A 239 -20.21 -20.13 -12.71
C ASP A 239 -19.60 -18.74 -12.92
N GLY A 240 -18.71 -18.29 -12.03
CA GLY A 240 -18.07 -16.97 -12.10
C GLY A 240 -19.00 -15.79 -11.79
N SER A 241 -20.25 -16.01 -11.36
CA SER A 241 -21.19 -14.93 -11.09
C SER A 241 -20.84 -14.16 -9.81
N TYR A 242 -20.95 -12.81 -9.87
CA TYR A 242 -20.84 -11.96 -8.70
C TYR A 242 -22.02 -12.16 -7.75
N ARG A 243 -21.75 -12.25 -6.45
CA ARG A 243 -22.79 -12.45 -5.42
C ARG A 243 -23.09 -11.18 -4.63
N CYS A 244 -22.11 -10.67 -3.93
CA CYS A 244 -22.31 -9.52 -3.03
C CYS A 244 -21.00 -8.86 -2.65
N PRO A 245 -21.03 -7.60 -2.17
CA PRO A 245 -19.91 -7.04 -1.43
C PRO A 245 -19.80 -7.74 -0.06
N SER A 246 -18.58 -7.78 0.48
CA SER A 246 -18.29 -8.29 1.81
C SER A 246 -17.19 -7.44 2.46
N THR A 247 -16.90 -7.71 3.71
CA THR A 247 -15.78 -7.09 4.41
C THR A 247 -15.25 -8.02 5.49
N GLN A 248 -13.95 -8.03 5.65
CA GLN A 248 -13.28 -8.71 6.76
C GLN A 248 -12.71 -7.68 7.75
N GLN A 249 -12.10 -6.61 7.24
CA GLN A 249 -11.42 -5.61 8.05
C GLN A 249 -12.22 -4.32 8.24
N GLY A 250 -13.25 -4.05 7.42
CA GLY A 250 -14.14 -2.90 7.55
C GLY A 250 -15.29 -3.15 8.51
N TYR A 251 -16.02 -2.09 8.82
CA TYR A 251 -17.22 -2.13 9.66
C TYR A 251 -18.38 -2.84 8.98
N SER A 252 -18.57 -2.56 7.68
CA SER A 252 -19.69 -3.07 6.90
C SER A 252 -19.28 -3.26 5.44
N PRO A 253 -19.91 -4.21 4.70
CA PRO A 253 -19.72 -4.29 3.25
C PRO A 253 -20.26 -3.07 2.50
N PHE A 254 -21.06 -2.23 3.14
CA PHE A 254 -21.69 -1.03 2.58
C PHE A 254 -21.01 0.28 2.99
N SER A 255 -20.01 0.23 3.87
CA SER A 255 -19.13 1.33 4.22
C SER A 255 -17.76 1.15 3.55
N THR A 256 -16.84 2.04 3.84
CA THR A 256 -15.47 1.95 3.29
C THR A 256 -14.45 1.86 4.41
N TRP A 257 -13.80 0.71 4.52
CA TRP A 257 -12.57 0.56 5.27
C TRP A 257 -11.47 1.43 4.63
N THR A 258 -11.02 2.44 5.35
CA THR A 258 -10.22 3.52 4.76
C THR A 258 -8.84 3.07 4.33
N ARG A 259 -8.24 2.04 4.95
CA ARG A 259 -6.99 1.46 4.50
C ARG A 259 -7.19 0.66 3.20
N GLY A 260 -8.32 -0.02 3.01
CA GLY A 260 -8.68 -0.65 1.74
C GLY A 260 -8.81 0.37 0.60
N LEU A 261 -9.46 1.49 0.88
CA LEU A 261 -9.53 2.63 -0.05
C LEU A 261 -8.12 3.16 -0.42
N ALA A 262 -7.25 3.31 0.58
CA ALA A 262 -5.89 3.78 0.38
C ALA A 262 -5.07 2.79 -0.47
N TRP A 263 -5.25 1.48 -0.28
CA TRP A 263 -4.63 0.46 -1.10
C TRP A 263 -5.07 0.52 -2.57
N ILE A 264 -6.37 0.74 -2.83
CA ILE A 264 -6.90 0.93 -4.19
C ILE A 264 -6.24 2.16 -4.84
N LEU A 265 -6.31 3.32 -4.20
CA LEU A 265 -5.71 4.55 -4.72
C LEU A 265 -4.21 4.38 -5.02
N CYS A 266 -3.45 3.87 -4.05
CA CYS A 266 -2.00 3.69 -4.20
C CYS A 266 -1.65 2.62 -5.25
N GLY A 267 -2.41 1.53 -5.30
CA GLY A 267 -2.20 0.44 -6.24
C GLY A 267 -2.42 0.88 -7.68
N TYR A 268 -3.58 1.47 -8.00
CA TYR A 268 -3.83 1.96 -9.36
C TYR A 268 -2.86 3.08 -9.78
N ALA A 269 -2.50 3.98 -8.87
CA ALA A 269 -1.53 5.03 -9.16
C ALA A 269 -0.14 4.46 -9.48
N GLU A 270 0.31 3.42 -8.77
CA GLU A 270 1.58 2.73 -9.06
C GLU A 270 1.51 1.91 -10.35
N GLU A 271 0.37 1.27 -10.63
CA GLU A 271 0.18 0.55 -11.88
C GLU A 271 0.12 1.49 -13.11
N LEU A 272 -0.38 2.72 -12.96
CA LEU A 272 -0.29 3.74 -14.02
C LEU A 272 1.18 4.10 -14.34
N GLU A 273 2.06 4.18 -13.33
CA GLU A 273 3.50 4.35 -13.55
C GLU A 273 4.07 3.17 -14.34
N PHE A 274 3.74 1.93 -13.95
CA PHE A 274 4.16 0.73 -14.67
C PHE A 274 3.67 0.71 -16.12
N LEU A 275 2.36 0.91 -16.35
CA LEU A 275 1.75 0.88 -17.67
C LEU A 275 2.30 1.97 -18.60
N SER A 276 2.85 3.05 -18.03
CA SER A 276 3.53 4.09 -18.80
C SER A 276 4.83 3.60 -19.42
N THR A 277 5.47 2.57 -18.85
CA THR A 277 6.71 1.97 -19.37
C THR A 277 6.45 0.85 -20.39
N ILE A 278 5.21 0.34 -20.50
CA ILE A 278 4.86 -0.78 -21.38
C ILE A 278 4.69 -0.31 -22.83
N PRO A 279 5.26 -1.02 -23.83
CA PRO A 279 5.03 -0.71 -25.23
C PRO A 279 3.53 -0.73 -25.58
N PRO A 280 3.01 0.22 -26.38
CA PRO A 280 1.59 0.25 -26.76
C PRO A 280 1.08 -1.07 -27.35
N SER A 281 1.90 -1.73 -28.17
CA SER A 281 1.56 -3.02 -28.79
C SER A 281 1.26 -4.14 -27.77
N ALA A 282 1.87 -4.12 -26.60
CA ALA A 282 1.59 -5.10 -25.54
C ALA A 282 0.21 -4.89 -24.89
N LEU A 283 -0.40 -3.72 -25.08
CA LEU A 283 -1.73 -3.38 -24.54
C LEU A 283 -2.87 -3.56 -25.55
N GLU A 284 -2.57 -3.83 -26.83
CA GLU A 284 -3.58 -4.05 -27.88
C GLU A 284 -4.58 -5.19 -27.53
N PRO A 285 -4.16 -6.34 -26.96
CA PRO A 285 -5.11 -7.39 -26.58
C PRO A 285 -6.15 -6.97 -25.53
N TYR A 286 -5.94 -5.85 -24.85
CA TYR A 286 -6.83 -5.33 -23.79
C TYR A 286 -7.67 -4.14 -24.27
N GLY A 287 -7.66 -3.86 -25.57
CA GLY A 287 -8.37 -2.74 -26.20
C GLY A 287 -7.53 -1.49 -26.36
N GLY A 288 -6.21 -1.65 -26.31
CA GLY A 288 -5.23 -0.60 -26.55
C GLY A 288 -4.91 0.26 -25.32
N ARG A 289 -3.78 0.97 -25.43
CA ARG A 289 -3.23 1.80 -24.35
C ARG A 289 -4.24 2.80 -23.79
N THR A 290 -4.96 3.49 -24.65
CA THR A 290 -5.93 4.53 -24.23
C THR A 290 -7.00 3.96 -23.31
N LYS A 291 -7.59 2.82 -23.66
CA LYS A 291 -8.64 2.18 -22.86
C LYS A 291 -8.12 1.68 -21.52
N VAL A 292 -6.98 1.00 -21.52
CA VAL A 292 -6.37 0.47 -20.29
C VAL A 292 -6.05 1.60 -19.34
N LEU A 293 -5.32 2.63 -19.79
CA LEU A 293 -4.98 3.77 -18.94
C LEU A 293 -6.22 4.53 -18.45
N ALA A 294 -7.26 4.68 -19.28
CA ALA A 294 -8.51 5.33 -18.89
C ALA A 294 -9.20 4.60 -17.72
N THR A 295 -9.24 3.25 -17.74
CA THR A 295 -9.82 2.45 -16.65
C THR A 295 -9.07 2.63 -15.36
N PHE A 296 -7.74 2.52 -15.39
CA PHE A 296 -6.89 2.65 -14.20
C PHE A 296 -6.95 4.06 -13.63
N ARG A 297 -6.86 5.07 -14.50
CA ARG A 297 -6.97 6.48 -14.13
C ARG A 297 -8.32 6.79 -13.48
N ARG A 298 -9.44 6.42 -14.13
CA ARG A 298 -10.79 6.60 -13.61
C ARG A 298 -10.93 6.04 -12.19
N THR A 299 -10.37 4.84 -11.95
CA THR A 299 -10.45 4.18 -10.66
C THR A 299 -9.63 4.91 -9.59
N ALA A 300 -8.40 5.31 -9.93
CA ALA A 300 -7.55 6.10 -9.04
C ALA A 300 -8.19 7.47 -8.71
N GLU A 301 -8.72 8.18 -9.71
CA GLU A 301 -9.37 9.50 -9.52
C GLU A 301 -10.64 9.37 -8.67
N ALA A 302 -11.53 8.40 -8.94
CA ALA A 302 -12.75 8.22 -8.17
C ALA A 302 -12.45 7.95 -6.68
N THR A 303 -11.48 7.08 -6.40
CA THR A 303 -11.09 6.75 -5.02
C THR A 303 -10.35 7.90 -4.33
N ALA A 304 -9.57 8.69 -5.07
CA ALA A 304 -8.95 9.92 -4.56
C ALA A 304 -10.00 10.96 -4.14
N GLU A 305 -11.01 11.21 -4.99
CA GLU A 305 -12.09 12.13 -4.67
C GLU A 305 -12.90 11.68 -3.45
N PHE A 306 -13.21 10.39 -3.36
CA PHE A 306 -13.91 9.84 -2.21
C PHE A 306 -13.09 9.98 -0.93
N TYR A 307 -11.78 9.70 -0.99
CA TYR A 307 -10.88 9.90 0.15
C TYR A 307 -10.90 11.36 0.61
N MET A 308 -10.72 12.32 -0.30
CA MET A 308 -10.72 13.74 0.05
C MET A 308 -12.04 14.22 0.66
N ALA A 309 -13.17 13.73 0.14
CA ALA A 309 -14.49 14.13 0.59
C ALA A 309 -14.86 13.55 1.97
N ASN A 310 -14.36 12.36 2.31
CA ASN A 310 -14.74 11.59 3.50
C ASN A 310 -13.65 11.54 4.59
N THR A 311 -12.65 12.41 4.50
CA THR A 311 -11.55 12.49 5.47
C THR A 311 -11.54 13.87 6.13
N PRO A 312 -11.23 13.96 7.45
CA PRO A 312 -11.02 15.21 8.19
C PRO A 312 -10.05 16.18 7.52
N THR A 313 -10.05 17.46 7.97
CA THR A 313 -9.33 18.54 7.29
C THR A 313 -7.81 18.35 7.20
N ASP A 314 -7.22 17.61 8.12
CA ASP A 314 -5.78 17.28 8.18
C ASP A 314 -5.37 16.09 7.30
N GLY A 315 -6.34 15.43 6.66
CA GLY A 315 -6.10 14.29 5.78
C GLY A 315 -5.92 12.94 6.47
N ILE A 316 -6.17 12.85 7.77
CA ILE A 316 -6.09 11.60 8.53
C ILE A 316 -7.48 11.00 8.67
N PRO A 317 -7.78 9.82 8.09
CA PRO A 317 -9.11 9.23 8.13
C PRO A 317 -9.38 8.51 9.44
N TYR A 318 -10.66 8.40 9.80
CA TYR A 318 -11.11 7.36 10.71
C TYR A 318 -11.04 5.99 10.02
N TRP A 319 -10.96 4.91 10.80
CA TRP A 319 -10.69 3.57 10.27
C TRP A 319 -11.72 3.03 9.26
N ASP A 320 -12.98 3.50 9.34
CA ASP A 320 -14.05 3.15 8.40
C ASP A 320 -15.05 4.31 8.30
N THR A 321 -15.53 4.63 7.11
CA THR A 321 -16.43 5.76 6.86
C THR A 321 -17.85 5.56 7.40
N GLY A 322 -18.25 4.33 7.72
CA GLY A 322 -19.54 3.97 8.29
C GLY A 322 -19.45 3.56 9.76
N ALA A 323 -18.31 3.75 10.42
CA ALA A 323 -18.15 3.38 11.82
C ALA A 323 -19.19 4.09 12.70
N PRO A 324 -19.89 3.36 13.62
CA PRO A 324 -21.13 3.87 14.25
C PRO A 324 -20.90 5.04 15.20
N GLY A 325 -19.71 5.18 15.75
CA GLY A 325 -19.35 6.30 16.61
C GLY A 325 -19.13 7.63 15.89
N LEU A 326 -18.91 7.63 14.57
CA LEU A 326 -18.66 8.85 13.79
C LEU A 326 -19.83 9.85 13.90
N ALA A 327 -21.07 9.37 13.88
CA ALA A 327 -22.24 10.23 14.02
C ALA A 327 -22.29 11.02 15.35
N LYS A 328 -21.55 10.53 16.36
CA LYS A 328 -21.47 11.18 17.68
C LYS A 328 -20.32 12.19 17.79
N LEU A 329 -19.42 12.20 16.79
CA LEU A 329 -18.29 13.15 16.75
C LEU A 329 -18.70 14.55 16.26
N GLY A 330 -19.97 14.74 15.87
CA GLY A 330 -20.45 16.00 15.29
C GLY A 330 -19.82 16.28 13.92
N ASP A 331 -19.44 17.52 13.65
CA ASP A 331 -18.78 17.90 12.39
C ASP A 331 -17.30 17.49 12.39
N TYR A 332 -17.07 16.18 12.35
CA TYR A 332 -15.70 15.62 12.33
C TYR A 332 -14.97 15.85 11.00
N LEU A 333 -15.71 16.07 9.91
CA LEU A 333 -15.12 16.35 8.59
C LEU A 333 -14.69 17.81 8.43
N GLY A 334 -15.24 18.72 9.25
CA GLY A 334 -14.92 20.17 9.22
C GLY A 334 -13.75 20.58 10.10
N ARG A 335 -13.07 19.63 10.76
CA ARG A 335 -11.93 19.87 11.66
C ARG A 335 -10.85 18.80 11.49
N PRO A 336 -9.63 18.99 12.04
CA PRO A 336 -8.63 17.93 12.10
C PRO A 336 -9.15 16.69 12.84
N ALA A 337 -8.65 15.51 12.46
CA ALA A 337 -8.97 14.28 13.15
C ALA A 337 -8.48 14.33 14.61
N ASP A 338 -9.26 13.74 15.51
CA ASP A 338 -8.89 13.62 16.91
C ASP A 338 -8.54 12.16 17.24
N PRO A 339 -7.24 11.82 17.32
CA PRO A 339 -6.82 10.45 17.64
C PRO A 339 -7.03 10.07 19.11
N PHE A 340 -7.39 11.03 19.98
CA PHE A 340 -7.58 10.82 21.40
C PHE A 340 -9.06 10.80 21.83
N ASN A 341 -10.00 10.86 20.86
CA ASN A 341 -11.43 10.75 21.16
C ASN A 341 -11.79 9.36 21.75
N ASP A 342 -12.98 9.23 22.34
CA ASP A 342 -13.44 7.99 22.96
C ASP A 342 -14.49 7.22 22.12
N LEU A 343 -14.66 7.55 20.83
CA LEU A 343 -15.76 7.04 20.00
C LEU A 343 -15.28 6.13 18.88
N GLU A 344 -14.38 6.64 18.00
CA GLU A 344 -13.84 5.87 16.87
C GLU A 344 -12.36 6.19 16.64
N PRO A 345 -11.52 5.19 16.40
CA PRO A 345 -10.10 5.43 16.15
C PRO A 345 -9.86 5.97 14.74
N VAL A 346 -8.83 6.77 14.59
CA VAL A 346 -8.25 7.11 13.30
C VAL A 346 -7.35 5.98 12.79
N ASP A 347 -7.03 5.96 11.49
CA ASP A 347 -6.01 5.05 10.93
C ASP A 347 -4.94 5.83 10.18
N SER A 348 -3.85 6.15 10.84
CA SER A 348 -2.69 6.83 10.25
C SER A 348 -2.00 6.01 9.17
N SER A 349 -2.10 4.66 9.23
CA SER A 349 -1.55 3.79 8.20
C SER A 349 -2.32 3.94 6.87
N ALA A 350 -3.62 4.14 6.91
CA ALA A 350 -4.41 4.47 5.72
C ALA A 350 -3.97 5.81 5.12
N ALA A 351 -3.73 6.82 5.97
CA ALA A 351 -3.29 8.14 5.54
C ALA A 351 -1.93 8.09 4.80
N VAL A 352 -0.97 7.38 5.35
CA VAL A 352 0.38 7.31 4.75
C VAL A 352 0.39 6.56 3.42
N ILE A 353 -0.44 5.55 3.26
CA ILE A 353 -0.61 4.82 2.00
C ILE A 353 -1.32 5.70 0.96
N ALA A 354 -2.40 6.38 1.37
CA ALA A 354 -3.12 7.31 0.50
C ALA A 354 -2.23 8.46 0.01
N ALA A 355 -1.40 9.05 0.89
CA ALA A 355 -0.47 10.10 0.51
C ALA A 355 0.47 9.69 -0.63
N GLN A 356 0.97 8.46 -0.62
CA GLN A 356 1.77 7.92 -1.72
C GLN A 356 0.95 7.82 -3.02
N GLY A 357 -0.28 7.32 -2.92
CA GLY A 357 -1.20 7.24 -4.05
C GLY A 357 -1.47 8.62 -4.67
N PHE A 358 -1.72 9.62 -3.85
CA PHE A 358 -1.91 11.01 -4.29
C PHE A 358 -0.68 11.58 -5.01
N LEU A 359 0.52 11.38 -4.46
CA LEU A 359 1.77 11.85 -5.09
C LEU A 359 2.02 11.17 -6.44
N ARG A 360 1.78 9.85 -6.54
CA ARG A 360 1.94 9.08 -7.78
C ARG A 360 0.92 9.50 -8.83
N LEU A 361 -0.37 9.58 -8.47
CA LEU A 361 -1.44 10.01 -9.35
C LEU A 361 -1.22 11.45 -9.83
N GLY A 362 -0.84 12.34 -8.91
CA GLY A 362 -0.55 13.74 -9.23
C GLY A 362 0.56 13.86 -10.26
N ARG A 363 1.64 13.10 -10.12
CA ARG A 363 2.74 13.05 -11.08
C ARG A 363 2.29 12.52 -12.43
N PHE A 364 1.62 11.37 -12.46
CA PHE A 364 1.10 10.77 -13.68
C PHE A 364 0.24 11.74 -14.48
N LEU A 365 -0.65 12.48 -13.81
CA LEU A 365 -1.53 13.45 -14.47
C LEU A 365 -0.76 14.65 -15.03
N LYS A 366 0.25 15.15 -14.32
CA LYS A 366 1.12 16.22 -14.84
C LYS A 366 1.84 15.78 -16.11
N GLU A 367 2.40 14.57 -16.11
CA GLU A 367 3.12 13.99 -17.24
C GLU A 367 2.18 13.63 -18.41
N SER A 368 0.90 13.34 -18.11
CA SER A 368 -0.14 13.01 -19.10
C SER A 368 -0.90 14.22 -19.65
N GLY A 369 -0.46 15.46 -19.36
CA GLY A 369 -1.04 16.68 -19.93
C GLY A 369 -2.20 17.29 -19.13
N ASN A 370 -2.38 16.90 -17.85
CA ASN A 370 -3.34 17.54 -16.94
C ASN A 370 -2.63 18.12 -15.68
N PRO A 371 -1.75 19.13 -15.83
CA PRO A 371 -0.99 19.68 -14.70
C PRO A 371 -1.83 20.28 -13.56
N PRO A 372 -2.97 20.97 -13.80
CA PRO A 372 -3.74 21.54 -12.69
C PRO A 372 -4.30 20.46 -11.74
N GLU A 373 -4.90 19.41 -12.28
CA GLU A 373 -5.43 18.31 -11.49
C GLU A 373 -4.31 17.51 -10.81
N GLY A 374 -3.21 17.29 -11.54
CA GLY A 374 -2.02 16.67 -10.97
C GLY A 374 -1.43 17.46 -9.81
N ALA A 375 -1.42 18.79 -9.87
CA ALA A 375 -0.98 19.64 -8.77
C ALA A 375 -1.89 19.53 -7.55
N ARG A 376 -3.21 19.48 -7.76
CA ARG A 376 -4.21 19.32 -6.69
C ARG A 376 -3.99 18.02 -5.91
N TYR A 377 -3.81 16.89 -6.59
CA TYR A 377 -3.54 15.62 -5.92
C TYR A 377 -2.16 15.60 -5.24
N GLU A 378 -1.13 16.13 -5.87
CA GLU A 378 0.18 16.23 -5.22
C GLU A 378 0.10 17.05 -3.93
N GLN A 379 -0.56 18.21 -3.94
CA GLN A 379 -0.75 19.06 -2.76
C GLN A 379 -1.60 18.38 -1.68
N THR A 380 -2.56 17.54 -2.07
CA THR A 380 -3.28 16.68 -1.12
C THR A 380 -2.32 15.70 -0.42
N GLY A 381 -1.49 15.00 -1.18
CA GLY A 381 -0.48 14.10 -0.62
C GLY A 381 0.51 14.80 0.30
N LEU A 382 0.95 16.02 -0.06
CA LEU A 382 1.83 16.85 0.77
C LEU A 382 1.13 17.32 2.05
N THR A 383 -0.15 17.68 1.99
CA THR A 383 -0.95 18.08 3.17
C THR A 383 -1.05 16.94 4.17
N ILE A 384 -1.36 15.73 3.70
CA ILE A 384 -1.40 14.51 4.52
C ILE A 384 -0.02 14.22 5.13
N ALA A 385 1.05 14.29 4.34
CA ALA A 385 2.41 14.05 4.81
C ALA A 385 2.83 15.03 5.91
N ARG A 386 2.46 16.31 5.80
CA ARG A 386 2.71 17.31 6.83
C ARG A 386 2.07 16.93 8.17
N SER A 387 0.85 16.47 8.17
CA SER A 387 0.14 16.02 9.37
C SER A 387 0.81 14.79 9.97
N LEU A 388 1.10 13.78 9.15
CA LEU A 388 1.72 12.53 9.59
C LEU A 388 3.14 12.70 10.15
N PHE A 389 3.91 13.65 9.61
CA PHE A 389 5.31 13.88 10.01
C PHE A 389 5.44 14.86 11.17
N SER A 390 4.37 15.04 11.92
CA SER A 390 4.27 15.87 13.12
C SER A 390 3.55 15.11 14.23
N GLU A 391 3.77 15.52 15.49
CA GLU A 391 2.93 15.02 16.59
C GLU A 391 1.47 15.45 16.38
N PRO A 392 0.52 14.61 16.78
CA PRO A 392 0.66 13.39 17.59
C PRO A 392 0.95 12.10 16.78
N TYR A 393 1.04 12.18 15.45
CA TYR A 393 1.22 11.00 14.60
C TYR A 393 2.67 10.52 14.53
N LEU A 394 3.64 11.42 14.49
CA LEU A 394 5.05 11.05 14.51
C LEU A 394 5.51 10.73 15.95
N SER A 395 5.96 9.52 16.18
CA SER A 395 6.46 9.06 17.49
C SER A 395 7.82 9.65 17.81
N THR A 396 7.87 10.59 18.75
CA THR A 396 9.11 11.20 19.26
C THR A 396 9.66 10.51 20.50
N HIS A 397 8.86 9.62 21.14
CA HIS A 397 9.27 8.92 22.35
C HIS A 397 10.38 7.89 22.07
N PRO A 398 11.54 7.95 22.74
CA PRO A 398 12.71 7.14 22.38
C PRO A 398 12.54 5.64 22.65
N SER A 399 11.70 5.25 23.62
CA SER A 399 11.45 3.83 23.94
C SER A 399 10.31 3.20 23.13
N HIS A 400 9.52 3.99 22.38
CA HIS A 400 8.48 3.47 21.51
C HIS A 400 9.12 2.91 20.24
N GLU A 401 8.91 1.65 19.89
CA GLU A 401 9.54 1.00 18.72
C GLU A 401 8.92 1.43 17.39
N GLY A 402 7.63 1.83 17.40
CA GLY A 402 6.92 2.30 16.20
C GLY A 402 7.23 3.75 15.83
N LEU A 403 7.05 4.09 14.56
CA LEU A 403 7.35 5.40 13.97
C LEU A 403 6.10 6.26 13.79
N ILE A 404 5.02 5.69 13.24
CA ILE A 404 3.76 6.41 13.01
C ILE A 404 2.67 5.82 13.91
N LEU A 405 2.15 6.67 14.81
CA LEU A 405 1.17 6.30 15.84
C LEU A 405 -0.26 6.42 15.35
N HIS A 406 -1.18 5.84 16.11
CA HIS A 406 -2.62 5.84 15.83
C HIS A 406 -2.99 5.07 14.56
N SER A 407 -2.26 3.99 14.29
CA SER A 407 -2.60 3.00 13.26
C SER A 407 -3.54 1.94 13.81
N ILE A 408 -4.41 1.41 12.97
CA ILE A 408 -5.36 0.34 13.32
C ILE A 408 -4.99 -0.93 12.58
N TYR A 409 -5.00 -2.08 13.28
CA TYR A 409 -4.77 -3.38 12.67
C TYR A 409 -6.07 -4.02 12.18
N HIS A 410 -6.93 -4.48 13.10
CA HIS A 410 -8.13 -5.24 12.73
C HIS A 410 -9.25 -5.07 13.77
N ARG A 411 -10.01 -3.99 13.64
CA ARG A 411 -11.10 -3.65 14.57
C ARG A 411 -12.16 -4.76 14.73
N PRO A 412 -12.67 -5.36 13.62
CA PRO A 412 -13.70 -6.39 13.76
C PRO A 412 -13.28 -7.62 14.58
N ASN A 413 -12.00 -7.98 14.54
CA ASN A 413 -11.46 -9.10 15.32
C ASN A 413 -10.98 -8.69 16.73
N GLY A 414 -11.03 -7.40 17.07
CA GLY A 414 -10.56 -6.92 18.39
C GLY A 414 -9.05 -7.13 18.61
N TRP A 415 -8.25 -7.09 17.52
CA TRP A 415 -6.80 -7.33 17.63
C TRP A 415 -6.00 -6.09 18.02
N ASP A 416 -6.65 -4.94 17.98
CA ASP A 416 -6.04 -3.67 18.32
C ASP A 416 -5.90 -3.50 19.85
N HIS A 417 -4.78 -2.94 20.28
CA HIS A 417 -4.55 -2.60 21.68
C HIS A 417 -5.38 -1.37 22.09
N ILE A 418 -6.08 -1.51 23.22
CA ILE A 418 -6.80 -0.38 23.83
C ILE A 418 -6.02 0.00 25.09
N PRO A 419 -5.40 1.20 25.16
CA PRO A 419 -4.65 1.63 26.32
C PRO A 419 -5.48 1.70 27.59
N ALA A 420 -4.85 1.48 28.74
CA ALA A 420 -5.53 1.53 30.05
C ALA A 420 -6.32 2.86 30.23
N GLY A 421 -7.59 2.72 30.60
CA GLY A 421 -8.49 3.87 30.79
C GLY A 421 -9.07 4.46 29.50
N LYS A 422 -8.72 3.95 28.32
CA LYS A 422 -9.32 4.32 27.03
C LYS A 422 -10.43 3.37 26.61
N LYS A 423 -11.31 3.81 25.70
CA LYS A 423 -12.42 3.01 25.16
C LYS A 423 -12.14 2.46 23.77
N ILE A 424 -11.20 3.07 23.06
CA ILE A 424 -10.82 2.73 21.70
C ILE A 424 -9.30 2.63 21.56
N PRO A 425 -8.78 1.92 20.55
CA PRO A 425 -7.37 1.87 20.25
C PRO A 425 -6.80 3.26 19.91
N SER A 426 -5.63 3.56 20.43
CA SER A 426 -4.87 4.77 20.11
C SER A 426 -3.41 4.62 20.52
N GLY A 427 -2.52 5.40 19.92
CA GLY A 427 -1.11 5.51 20.34
C GLY A 427 -0.18 4.43 19.79
N GLU A 428 -0.69 3.40 19.11
CA GLU A 428 0.11 2.30 18.61
C GLU A 428 0.46 2.44 17.12
N ALA A 429 1.52 1.76 16.70
CA ALA A 429 2.03 1.73 15.34
C ALA A 429 1.88 0.34 14.71
N THR A 430 1.89 0.32 13.38
CA THR A 430 1.88 -0.91 12.59
C THR A 430 3.11 -0.98 11.69
N MET A 431 3.61 -2.19 11.42
CA MET A 431 4.82 -2.37 10.60
C MET A 431 4.62 -1.83 9.16
N TRP A 432 3.41 -1.99 8.59
CA TRP A 432 3.11 -1.43 7.26
C TRP A 432 2.97 0.09 7.29
N GLY A 433 2.42 0.69 8.36
CA GLY A 433 2.38 2.14 8.56
C GLY A 433 3.78 2.73 8.60
N ASP A 434 4.65 2.13 9.40
CA ASP A 434 6.05 2.54 9.55
C ASP A 434 6.85 2.42 8.24
N TYR A 435 6.66 1.31 7.49
CA TYR A 435 7.32 1.11 6.20
C TYR A 435 6.88 2.17 5.19
N HIS A 436 5.55 2.37 5.05
CA HIS A 436 5.03 3.34 4.10
C HIS A 436 5.36 4.79 4.47
N ALA A 437 5.54 5.10 5.76
CA ALA A 437 6.04 6.41 6.18
C ALA A 437 7.49 6.66 5.70
N ARG A 438 8.35 5.63 5.76
CA ARG A 438 9.73 5.69 5.23
C ARG A 438 9.74 5.80 3.71
N GLU A 439 8.87 5.05 3.02
CA GLU A 439 8.70 5.13 1.57
C GLU A 439 8.21 6.51 1.13
N LEU A 440 7.19 7.07 1.82
CA LEU A 440 6.69 8.43 1.59
C LEU A 440 7.78 9.47 1.84
N ALA A 441 8.52 9.36 2.95
CA ALA A 441 9.62 10.27 3.27
C ALA A 441 10.72 10.25 2.20
N LEU A 442 11.06 9.06 1.67
CA LEU A 442 12.03 8.92 0.58
C LEU A 442 11.51 9.54 -0.73
N MET A 443 10.22 9.36 -1.06
CA MET A 443 9.61 10.00 -2.22
C MET A 443 9.71 11.53 -2.12
N LEU A 444 9.39 12.10 -0.95
CA LEU A 444 9.46 13.54 -0.72
C LEU A 444 10.89 14.05 -0.72
N LEU A 445 11.84 13.32 -0.12
CA LEU A 445 13.26 13.67 -0.13
C LEU A 445 13.79 13.74 -1.56
N ARG A 446 13.50 12.72 -2.39
CA ARG A 446 13.93 12.69 -3.79
C ARG A 446 13.30 13.83 -4.60
N SER A 447 12.01 14.08 -4.42
CA SER A 447 11.31 15.19 -5.09
C SER A 447 11.90 16.55 -4.70
N ALA A 448 12.13 16.79 -3.40
CA ALA A 448 12.71 18.04 -2.89
C ALA A 448 14.16 18.29 -3.36
N GLU A 449 14.91 17.23 -3.62
CA GLU A 449 16.29 17.27 -4.11
C GLU A 449 16.38 17.12 -5.64
N SER A 450 15.25 17.14 -6.34
CA SER A 450 15.19 16.96 -7.81
C SER A 450 15.90 15.69 -8.32
N LYS A 451 15.85 14.63 -7.50
CA LYS A 451 16.35 13.30 -7.85
C LYS A 451 15.31 12.49 -8.63
N PRO A 452 15.72 11.43 -9.35
CA PRO A 452 14.79 10.52 -10.01
C PRO A 452 13.72 9.99 -9.04
N ASN A 453 12.52 9.78 -9.59
CA ASN A 453 11.40 9.27 -8.82
C ASN A 453 11.69 7.90 -8.20
N TYR A 454 11.14 7.66 -7.01
CA TYR A 454 11.15 6.35 -6.41
C TYR A 454 10.16 5.45 -7.14
N THR A 455 10.65 4.50 -7.92
CA THR A 455 9.86 3.52 -8.68
C THR A 455 10.63 2.22 -8.85
N PHE A 456 9.91 1.13 -9.09
CA PHE A 456 10.47 -0.20 -9.39
C PHE A 456 10.55 -0.49 -10.89
N PHE A 457 9.96 0.36 -11.72
CA PHE A 457 9.70 0.20 -13.15
C PHE A 457 10.64 1.01 -14.03
#